data_9d73232451793f9c1ab245ee15636d58
#
_entry.id   9d73232451793f9c1ab245ee15636d58
#
_cell.length_a   1.000
_cell.length_b   1.000
_cell.length_c   1.000
_cell.angle_alpha   90.00
_cell.angle_beta   90.00
_cell.angle_gamma   90.00
#
_symmetry.space_group_name_H-M   'P 1'
#
loop_
_entity.id
_entity.type
_entity.pdbx_description
1 polymer ?
#
loop_
_entity_poly.entity_id
_entity_poly.type
_entity_poly.pdbx_seq_one_letter_code
_entity_poly.pdbx_strand_id
1 'polypeptide(L)'
;LQNDSFQFPNGESVKEFKDRVRNELDYIFNQTEEDSETVVVTHGFFIGTAIGLTLGFNTYPFPIGDITNTSISTIVKRETVTQVNKFNDSIHLSKENIDFPAKSKDNTITFIRHGQTDSNLEGIWQGHIDNPLNETGIKEASRLKGLFKNYDLYISSPYKRANQTLSLIIENNIEISDELTEMNLGQWEGLTTSEILNKYQENFIEALFINHKTK
;
A
#
# COMPACT_ATOMS: atom_id res chain seq x y z
N LEU A 1 6.86 22.92 -3.42
CA LEU A 1 6.86 22.55 -4.82
C LEU A 1 6.26 21.15 -4.92
N GLN A 2 5.13 21.04 -5.61
CA GLN A 2 4.46 19.77 -5.88
C GLN A 2 5.27 19.04 -6.96
N ASN A 3 5.72 17.81 -6.69
CA ASN A 3 6.42 17.01 -7.68
C ASN A 3 5.45 16.10 -8.48
N ASP A 4 4.20 16.56 -8.65
CA ASP A 4 3.16 15.83 -9.39
C ASP A 4 3.50 15.62 -10.88
N SER A 5 4.43 16.44 -11.42
CA SER A 5 4.88 16.32 -12.79
C SER A 5 5.98 15.27 -13.02
N PHE A 6 6.56 14.72 -11.94
CA PHE A 6 7.57 13.66 -12.11
C PHE A 6 6.93 12.41 -12.71
N GLN A 7 7.58 11.87 -13.72
CA GLN A 7 7.21 10.62 -14.38
C GLN A 7 8.38 9.64 -14.31
N PHE A 8 8.11 8.43 -13.85
CA PHE A 8 9.11 7.36 -13.92
C PHE A 8 9.42 7.03 -15.38
N PRO A 9 10.69 6.83 -15.76
CA PRO A 9 11.05 6.54 -17.14
C PRO A 9 10.28 5.33 -17.70
N ASN A 10 9.41 5.54 -18.68
CA ASN A 10 8.46 4.55 -19.20
C ASN A 10 7.49 3.97 -18.16
N GLY A 11 7.30 4.66 -17.04
CA GLY A 11 6.38 4.28 -15.98
C GLY A 11 5.25 5.26 -15.81
N GLU A 12 4.59 5.22 -14.66
CA GLU A 12 3.48 6.07 -14.25
C GLU A 12 4.00 7.43 -13.76
N SER A 13 3.28 8.52 -13.99
CA SER A 13 3.56 9.79 -13.34
C SER A 13 3.01 9.79 -11.90
N VAL A 14 3.61 10.61 -11.05
CA VAL A 14 3.13 10.80 -9.67
C VAL A 14 1.67 11.26 -9.66
N LYS A 15 1.29 12.13 -10.60
CA LYS A 15 -0.10 12.61 -10.73
C LYS A 15 -1.07 11.48 -11.08
N GLU A 16 -0.77 10.69 -12.12
CA GLU A 16 -1.60 9.55 -12.53
C GLU A 16 -1.79 8.57 -11.38
N PHE A 17 -0.72 8.25 -10.68
CA PHE A 17 -0.78 7.36 -9.51
C PHE A 17 -1.65 7.92 -8.39
N LYS A 18 -1.49 9.18 -8.01
CA LYS A 18 -2.33 9.84 -6.99
C LYS A 18 -3.79 9.87 -7.38
N ASP A 19 -4.09 10.14 -8.66
CA ASP A 19 -5.47 10.17 -9.15
C ASP A 19 -6.08 8.77 -9.14
N ARG A 20 -5.33 7.73 -9.52
CA ARG A 20 -5.75 6.32 -9.43
C ARG A 20 -6.04 5.92 -7.98
N VAL A 21 -5.14 6.20 -7.04
CA VAL A 21 -5.34 5.90 -5.62
C VAL A 21 -6.58 6.61 -5.06
N ARG A 22 -6.80 7.89 -5.43
CA ARG A 22 -7.99 8.63 -4.98
C ARG A 22 -9.27 8.02 -5.51
N ASN A 23 -9.31 7.71 -6.80
CA ASN A 23 -10.48 7.10 -7.43
C ASN A 23 -10.81 5.74 -6.81
N GLU A 24 -9.81 4.93 -6.51
CA GLU A 24 -10.01 3.62 -5.86
C GLU A 24 -10.48 3.75 -4.41
N LEU A 25 -9.97 4.72 -3.65
CA LEU A 25 -10.50 5.00 -2.30
C LEU A 25 -11.98 5.39 -2.36
N ASP A 26 -12.35 6.29 -3.28
CA ASP A 26 -13.73 6.72 -3.47
C ASP A 26 -14.61 5.55 -3.92
N TYR A 27 -14.11 4.70 -4.82
CA TYR A 27 -14.81 3.49 -5.26
C TYR A 27 -15.10 2.56 -4.09
N ILE A 28 -14.08 2.20 -3.29
CA ILE A 28 -14.24 1.29 -2.15
C ILE A 28 -15.23 1.86 -1.13
N PHE A 29 -15.11 3.15 -0.77
CA PHE A 29 -16.05 3.77 0.17
C PHE A 29 -17.48 3.87 -0.36
N ASN A 30 -17.67 3.86 -1.69
CA ASN A 30 -19.01 3.91 -2.31
C ASN A 30 -19.61 2.52 -2.54
N GLN A 31 -18.81 1.45 -2.55
CA GLN A 31 -19.29 0.07 -2.66
C GLN A 31 -19.81 -0.49 -1.33
N THR A 32 -19.47 0.17 -0.24
CA THR A 32 -19.79 -0.30 1.10
C THR A 32 -20.91 0.53 1.72
N GLU A 33 -21.83 -0.13 2.42
CA GLU A 33 -22.87 0.53 3.20
C GLU A 33 -22.27 1.24 4.43
N GLU A 34 -23.08 2.06 5.12
CA GLU A 34 -22.68 2.60 6.42
C GLU A 34 -22.29 1.45 7.37
N ASP A 35 -21.29 1.67 8.22
CA ASP A 35 -20.80 0.69 9.19
C ASP A 35 -20.08 -0.54 8.60
N SER A 36 -19.64 -0.49 7.35
CA SER A 36 -18.93 -1.59 6.70
C SER A 36 -17.42 -1.60 6.99
N GLU A 37 -16.84 -2.78 7.08
CA GLU A 37 -15.40 -2.99 7.21
C GLU A 37 -14.84 -3.73 5.99
N THR A 38 -13.87 -3.10 5.33
CA THR A 38 -13.19 -3.64 4.14
C THR A 38 -11.74 -3.94 4.44
N VAL A 39 -11.26 -5.11 4.03
CA VAL A 39 -9.82 -5.43 4.00
C VAL A 39 -9.30 -5.30 2.59
N VAL A 40 -8.23 -4.52 2.43
CA VAL A 40 -7.53 -4.31 1.16
C VAL A 40 -6.08 -4.76 1.29
N VAL A 41 -5.65 -5.70 0.47
CA VAL A 41 -4.25 -6.10 0.40
C VAL A 41 -3.61 -5.54 -0.87
N THR A 42 -2.60 -4.68 -0.66
CA THR A 42 -1.94 -3.94 -1.73
C THR A 42 -0.46 -3.69 -1.39
N HIS A 43 0.12 -2.60 -1.85
CA HIS A 43 1.55 -2.32 -1.92
C HIS A 43 1.95 -1.08 -1.12
N GLY A 44 3.26 -0.91 -0.92
CA GLY A 44 3.80 0.16 -0.08
C GLY A 44 3.49 1.56 -0.60
N PHE A 45 3.77 1.84 -1.86
CA PHE A 45 3.47 3.17 -2.42
C PHE A 45 1.97 3.47 -2.45
N PHE A 46 1.14 2.46 -2.76
CA PHE A 46 -0.31 2.64 -2.74
C PHE A 46 -0.80 3.04 -1.35
N ILE A 47 -0.45 2.27 -0.30
CA ILE A 47 -0.86 2.57 1.09
C ILE A 47 -0.35 3.93 1.52
N GLY A 48 0.92 4.22 1.27
CA GLY A 48 1.53 5.51 1.60
C GLY A 48 0.79 6.68 0.95
N THR A 49 0.41 6.53 -0.32
CA THR A 49 -0.35 7.55 -1.05
C THR A 49 -1.77 7.70 -0.50
N ALA A 50 -2.48 6.60 -0.23
CA ALA A 50 -3.81 6.61 0.36
C ALA A 50 -3.84 7.34 1.72
N ILE A 51 -2.89 7.02 2.59
CA ILE A 51 -2.73 7.69 3.90
C ILE A 51 -2.38 9.17 3.72
N GLY A 52 -1.42 9.49 2.83
CA GLY A 52 -1.02 10.86 2.56
C GLY A 52 -2.17 11.73 2.05
N LEU A 53 -2.97 11.22 1.11
CA LEU A 53 -4.16 11.89 0.59
C LEU A 53 -5.21 12.11 1.70
N THR A 54 -5.45 11.10 2.55
CA THR A 54 -6.37 11.19 3.69
C THR A 54 -5.94 12.26 4.69
N LEU A 55 -4.64 12.40 4.93
CA LEU A 55 -4.08 13.43 5.83
C LEU A 55 -3.98 14.82 5.18
N GLY A 56 -4.37 14.96 3.91
CA GLY A 56 -4.34 16.23 3.19
C GLY A 56 -2.94 16.66 2.71
N PHE A 57 -1.98 15.74 2.62
CA PHE A 57 -0.67 16.06 2.09
C PHE A 57 -0.75 16.28 0.58
N ASN A 58 -0.15 17.39 0.13
CA ASN A 58 -0.10 17.77 -1.28
C ASN A 58 1.26 17.51 -1.95
N THR A 59 2.25 17.07 -1.16
CA THR A 59 3.62 16.80 -1.64
C THR A 59 3.87 15.31 -1.80
N TYR A 60 4.71 14.94 -2.77
CA TYR A 60 5.16 13.56 -2.98
C TYR A 60 6.70 13.55 -3.07
N PRO A 61 7.41 12.57 -2.51
CA PRO A 61 6.87 11.50 -1.67
C PRO A 61 6.28 12.03 -0.37
N PHE A 62 5.25 11.37 0.12
CA PHE A 62 4.67 11.73 1.41
C PHE A 62 5.68 11.46 2.54
N PRO A 63 5.77 12.32 3.56
CA PRO A 63 6.74 12.17 4.64
C PRO A 63 6.28 11.12 5.67
N ILE A 64 5.98 9.91 5.24
CA ILE A 64 5.41 8.83 6.07
C ILE A 64 6.31 7.60 6.20
N GLY A 65 7.53 7.65 5.68
CA GLY A 65 8.51 6.56 5.80
C GLY A 65 8.12 5.26 5.08
N ASP A 66 8.90 4.22 5.31
CA ASP A 66 8.68 2.90 4.71
C ASP A 66 7.51 2.17 5.37
N ILE A 67 6.70 1.52 4.57
CA ILE A 67 5.59 0.65 5.01
C ILE A 67 6.11 -0.78 5.15
N THR A 68 6.07 -1.34 6.36
CA THR A 68 6.55 -2.69 6.66
C THR A 68 5.70 -3.75 5.94
N ASN A 69 6.30 -4.85 5.46
CA ASN A 69 5.54 -5.97 4.91
C ASN A 69 4.54 -6.51 5.94
N THR A 70 3.35 -6.88 5.48
CA THR A 70 2.18 -7.28 6.28
C THR A 70 1.68 -6.26 7.31
N SER A 71 2.25 -5.06 7.38
CA SER A 71 1.74 -4.02 8.29
C SER A 71 0.31 -3.61 7.96
N ILE A 72 -0.38 -3.14 8.99
CA ILE A 72 -1.79 -2.78 8.95
C ILE A 72 -1.93 -1.27 9.09
N SER A 73 -2.68 -0.67 8.17
CA SER A 73 -3.06 0.75 8.22
C SER A 73 -4.58 0.86 8.04
N THR A 74 -5.23 1.73 8.79
CA THR A 74 -6.69 1.83 8.80
C THR A 74 -7.14 3.26 8.56
N ILE A 75 -8.02 3.43 7.57
CA ILE A 75 -8.74 4.68 7.30
C ILE A 75 -10.20 4.48 7.68
N VAL A 76 -10.77 5.46 8.38
CA VAL A 76 -12.16 5.44 8.83
C VAL A 76 -12.89 6.67 8.28
N LYS A 77 -14.02 6.46 7.65
CA LYS A 77 -14.91 7.52 7.16
C LYS A 77 -16.11 7.65 8.09
N ARG A 78 -16.28 8.83 8.68
CA ARG A 78 -17.41 9.21 9.55
C ARG A 78 -18.10 10.39 8.92
N GLU A 79 -19.36 10.22 8.50
CA GLU A 79 -20.15 11.30 7.90
C GLU A 79 -19.33 12.16 6.91
N THR A 80 -18.75 13.27 7.38
CA THR A 80 -17.98 14.24 6.57
C THR A 80 -16.48 14.19 6.78
N VAL A 81 -15.99 13.35 7.71
CA VAL A 81 -14.56 13.32 8.09
C VAL A 81 -13.96 11.96 7.81
N THR A 82 -12.86 11.93 7.07
CA THR A 82 -12.02 10.75 6.89
C THR A 82 -10.78 10.87 7.77
N GLN A 83 -10.45 9.83 8.51
CA GLN A 83 -9.37 9.81 9.49
C GLN A 83 -8.47 8.58 9.32
N VAL A 84 -7.20 8.74 9.64
CA VAL A 84 -6.26 7.62 9.77
C VAL A 84 -6.25 7.18 11.24
N ASN A 85 -6.80 5.99 11.51
CA ASN A 85 -6.85 5.45 12.87
C ASN A 85 -5.62 4.62 13.23
N LYS A 86 -5.02 3.99 12.24
CA LYS A 86 -3.83 3.15 12.42
C LYS A 86 -2.90 3.33 11.22
N PHE A 87 -1.61 3.35 11.47
CA PHE A 87 -0.62 3.47 10.42
C PHE A 87 0.57 2.55 10.67
N ASN A 88 0.91 1.72 9.67
CA ASN A 88 2.08 0.86 9.63
C ASN A 88 2.26 -0.03 10.88
N ASP A 89 1.15 -0.51 11.46
CA ASP A 89 1.17 -1.37 12.62
C ASP A 89 1.64 -2.78 12.23
N SER A 90 2.79 -3.17 12.75
CA SER A 90 3.43 -4.47 12.49
C SER A 90 3.62 -5.30 13.79
N ILE A 91 2.83 -5.01 14.83
CA ILE A 91 2.97 -5.64 16.15
C ILE A 91 2.84 -7.17 16.09
N HIS A 92 2.06 -7.69 15.14
CA HIS A 92 1.89 -9.14 14.91
C HIS A 92 3.18 -9.85 14.50
N LEU A 93 4.18 -9.13 14.03
CA LEU A 93 5.49 -9.69 13.69
C LEU A 93 6.34 -9.99 14.94
N SER A 94 6.05 -9.32 16.06
CA SER A 94 6.82 -9.43 17.30
C SER A 94 6.05 -10.06 18.47
N LYS A 95 4.71 -10.19 18.39
CA LYS A 95 3.85 -10.76 19.44
C LYS A 95 3.04 -11.94 18.93
N GLU A 96 2.85 -12.96 19.79
CA GLU A 96 2.10 -14.17 19.43
C GLU A 96 0.58 -14.03 19.58
N ASN A 97 0.11 -13.16 20.48
CA ASN A 97 -1.32 -12.93 20.72
C ASN A 97 -1.66 -11.46 20.48
N ILE A 98 -2.48 -11.18 19.49
CA ILE A 98 -2.93 -9.85 19.15
C ILE A 98 -4.45 -9.83 19.22
N ASP A 99 -4.99 -9.00 20.11
CA ASP A 99 -6.41 -8.68 20.11
C ASP A 99 -6.65 -7.54 19.13
N PHE A 100 -7.40 -7.81 18.07
CA PHE A 100 -7.92 -6.77 17.21
C PHE A 100 -9.20 -6.20 17.81
N PRO A 101 -9.43 -4.89 17.69
CA PRO A 101 -10.64 -4.27 18.19
C PRO A 101 -11.87 -4.92 17.55
N ALA A 102 -12.96 -4.98 18.30
CA ALA A 102 -14.26 -5.38 17.78
C ALA A 102 -14.65 -4.52 16.57
N LYS A 103 -15.53 -5.08 15.70
CA LYS A 103 -16.05 -4.40 14.52
C LYS A 103 -16.42 -2.94 14.83
N SER A 104 -15.90 -2.03 14.02
CA SER A 104 -16.23 -0.60 14.12
C SER A 104 -17.69 -0.38 13.70
N LYS A 105 -18.31 0.70 14.22
CA LYS A 105 -19.59 1.22 13.71
C LYS A 105 -19.39 2.27 12.62
N ASP A 106 -18.17 2.40 12.12
CA ASP A 106 -17.80 3.38 11.10
C ASP A 106 -17.38 2.67 9.82
N ASN A 107 -17.61 3.26 8.67
CA ASN A 107 -17.12 2.74 7.40
C ASN A 107 -15.59 2.76 7.39
N THR A 108 -14.99 1.57 7.35
CA THR A 108 -13.57 1.39 7.62
C THR A 108 -12.87 0.63 6.49
N ILE A 109 -11.77 1.15 6.00
CA ILE A 109 -10.84 0.45 5.12
C ILE A 109 -9.58 0.09 5.90
N THR A 110 -9.27 -1.20 5.97
CA THR A 110 -8.04 -1.72 6.56
C THR A 110 -7.10 -2.17 5.45
N PHE A 111 -6.02 -1.45 5.25
CA PHE A 111 -4.96 -1.79 4.32
C PHE A 111 -3.94 -2.71 4.97
N ILE A 112 -3.54 -3.74 4.25
CA ILE A 112 -2.44 -4.64 4.59
C ILE A 112 -1.44 -4.59 3.44
N ARG A 113 -0.18 -4.28 3.72
CA ARG A 113 0.88 -4.46 2.72
C ARG A 113 1.12 -5.96 2.52
N HIS A 114 1.33 -6.39 1.28
CA HIS A 114 1.71 -7.78 0.99
C HIS A 114 2.90 -8.25 1.82
N GLY A 115 3.01 -9.55 2.07
CA GLY A 115 4.15 -10.18 2.74
C GLY A 115 5.46 -10.03 1.96
N GLN A 116 6.57 -10.39 2.59
CA GLN A 116 7.89 -10.27 1.99
C GLN A 116 8.03 -11.11 0.71
N THR A 117 8.73 -10.55 -0.28
CA THR A 117 9.20 -11.23 -1.50
C THR A 117 10.73 -11.29 -1.49
N ASP A 118 11.35 -12.09 -2.37
CA ASP A 118 12.81 -12.08 -2.53
C ASP A 118 13.32 -10.70 -2.97
N SER A 119 12.58 -10.01 -3.83
CA SER A 119 12.91 -8.63 -4.22
C SER A 119 12.90 -7.65 -3.04
N ASN A 120 12.00 -7.82 -2.05
CA ASN A 120 12.06 -7.00 -0.84
C ASN A 120 13.33 -7.29 -0.03
N LEU A 121 13.69 -8.57 0.10
CA LEU A 121 14.89 -9.00 0.81
C LEU A 121 16.17 -8.44 0.16
N GLU A 122 16.21 -8.41 -1.17
CA GLU A 122 17.35 -7.94 -1.97
C GLU A 122 17.36 -6.41 -2.18
N GLY A 123 16.34 -5.70 -1.72
CA GLY A 123 16.20 -4.25 -1.91
C GLY A 123 15.92 -3.83 -3.36
N ILE A 124 15.32 -4.72 -4.13
CA ILE A 124 14.93 -4.51 -5.54
C ILE A 124 13.56 -3.82 -5.59
N TRP A 125 13.45 -2.77 -6.38
CA TRP A 125 12.20 -2.07 -6.63
C TRP A 125 11.35 -2.87 -7.63
N GLN A 126 10.19 -3.31 -7.17
CA GLN A 126 9.36 -4.26 -7.93
C GLN A 126 8.42 -3.58 -8.93
N GLY A 127 7.71 -2.51 -8.49
CA GLY A 127 6.66 -1.91 -9.31
C GLY A 127 5.68 -2.96 -9.83
N HIS A 128 5.58 -3.10 -11.14
CA HIS A 128 4.72 -4.05 -11.85
C HIS A 128 5.32 -5.46 -12.03
N ILE A 129 6.56 -5.71 -11.60
CA ILE A 129 7.11 -7.09 -11.60
C ILE A 129 6.30 -7.95 -10.62
N ASP A 130 5.73 -9.04 -11.13
CA ASP A 130 4.81 -9.90 -10.39
C ASP A 130 5.51 -11.07 -9.68
N ASN A 131 6.24 -10.76 -8.61
CA ASN A 131 6.92 -11.75 -7.77
C ASN A 131 5.97 -12.36 -6.73
N PRO A 132 6.12 -13.68 -6.42
CA PRO A 132 5.39 -14.32 -5.33
C PRO A 132 5.97 -13.94 -3.97
N LEU A 133 5.28 -14.33 -2.89
CA LEU A 133 5.83 -14.31 -1.54
C LEU A 133 6.99 -15.29 -1.43
N ASN A 134 8.00 -14.93 -0.64
CA ASN A 134 9.00 -15.87 -0.17
C ASN A 134 8.54 -16.58 1.12
N GLU A 135 9.36 -17.49 1.66
CA GLU A 135 9.01 -18.25 2.88
C GLU A 135 8.73 -17.34 4.09
N THR A 136 9.45 -16.23 4.22
CA THR A 136 9.24 -15.25 5.29
C THR A 136 7.89 -14.57 5.10
N GLY A 137 7.57 -14.09 3.90
CA GLY A 137 6.29 -13.45 3.60
C GLY A 137 5.09 -14.39 3.82
N ILE A 138 5.22 -15.68 3.52
CA ILE A 138 4.20 -16.68 3.83
C ILE A 138 3.98 -16.79 5.35
N LYS A 139 5.06 -16.83 6.14
CA LYS A 139 4.99 -16.87 7.61
C LYS A 139 4.39 -15.59 8.19
N GLU A 140 4.79 -14.42 7.68
CA GLU A 140 4.24 -13.11 8.07
C GLU A 140 2.73 -13.03 7.83
N ALA A 141 2.28 -13.36 6.61
CA ALA A 141 0.86 -13.36 6.26
C ALA A 141 0.06 -14.37 7.11
N SER A 142 0.61 -15.55 7.34
CA SER A 142 -0.06 -16.60 8.14
C SER A 142 -0.32 -16.18 9.58
N ARG A 143 0.47 -15.26 10.15
CA ARG A 143 0.23 -14.70 11.50
C ARG A 143 -1.04 -13.86 11.58
N LEU A 144 -1.50 -13.34 10.45
CA LEU A 144 -2.74 -12.57 10.35
C LEU A 144 -3.98 -13.44 10.15
N LYS A 145 -3.81 -14.78 9.99
CA LYS A 145 -4.91 -15.72 9.77
C LYS A 145 -5.92 -15.63 10.88
N GLY A 146 -7.17 -15.39 10.51
CA GLY A 146 -8.29 -15.37 11.43
C GLY A 146 -8.55 -14.03 12.12
N LEU A 147 -7.68 -13.03 11.95
CA LEU A 147 -7.89 -11.70 12.54
C LEU A 147 -8.96 -10.88 11.81
N PHE A 148 -9.21 -11.17 10.54
CA PHE A 148 -10.12 -10.42 9.68
C PHE A 148 -11.34 -11.23 9.21
N LYS A 149 -11.83 -12.18 10.02
CA LYS A 149 -12.88 -13.15 9.61
C LYS A 149 -14.26 -12.54 9.32
N ASN A 150 -14.57 -11.40 9.88
CA ASN A 150 -15.93 -10.83 9.90
C ASN A 150 -16.00 -9.49 9.17
N TYR A 151 -15.11 -9.25 8.23
CA TYR A 151 -15.15 -8.07 7.38
C TYR A 151 -16.17 -8.26 6.25
N ASP A 152 -16.76 -7.18 5.77
CA ASP A 152 -17.84 -7.23 4.79
C ASP A 152 -17.31 -7.40 3.37
N LEU A 153 -16.10 -6.88 3.10
CA LEU A 153 -15.48 -6.92 1.78
C LEU A 153 -13.98 -7.19 1.88
N TYR A 154 -13.46 -8.00 0.96
CA TYR A 154 -12.04 -8.34 0.85
C TYR A 154 -11.58 -8.09 -0.57
N ILE A 155 -10.65 -7.15 -0.75
CA ILE A 155 -10.14 -6.75 -2.06
C ILE A 155 -8.62 -6.94 -2.10
N SER A 156 -8.11 -7.42 -3.22
CA SER A 156 -6.68 -7.57 -3.44
C SER A 156 -6.24 -6.96 -4.75
N SER A 157 -5.02 -6.43 -4.75
CA SER A 157 -4.27 -6.23 -5.99
C SER A 157 -4.14 -7.55 -6.75
N PRO A 158 -4.12 -7.55 -8.10
CA PRO A 158 -3.98 -8.76 -8.92
C PRO A 158 -2.61 -9.43 -8.77
N TYR A 159 -1.58 -8.72 -8.27
CA TYR A 159 -0.23 -9.27 -8.17
C TYR A 159 -0.16 -10.41 -7.16
N LYS A 160 0.62 -11.46 -7.53
CA LYS A 160 0.78 -12.69 -6.75
C LYS A 160 1.06 -12.42 -5.28
N ARG A 161 2.01 -11.52 -4.97
CA ARG A 161 2.38 -11.20 -3.60
C ARG A 161 1.21 -10.68 -2.75
N ALA A 162 0.32 -9.87 -3.33
CA ALA A 162 -0.86 -9.36 -2.63
C ALA A 162 -1.95 -10.42 -2.51
N ASN A 163 -2.29 -11.08 -3.62
CA ASN A 163 -3.32 -12.12 -3.65
C ASN A 163 -2.96 -13.31 -2.74
N GLN A 164 -1.72 -13.78 -2.78
CA GLN A 164 -1.23 -14.83 -1.88
C GLN A 164 -1.32 -14.40 -0.41
N THR A 165 -0.99 -13.14 -0.11
CA THR A 165 -1.11 -12.62 1.26
C THR A 165 -2.55 -12.70 1.74
N LEU A 166 -3.52 -12.19 0.98
CA LEU A 166 -4.93 -12.21 1.38
C LEU A 166 -5.47 -13.65 1.47
N SER A 167 -5.11 -14.52 0.52
CA SER A 167 -5.53 -15.94 0.51
C SER A 167 -5.01 -16.73 1.73
N LEU A 168 -3.90 -16.32 2.33
CA LEU A 168 -3.38 -16.92 3.57
C LEU A 168 -4.11 -16.41 4.82
N ILE A 169 -4.68 -15.21 4.76
CA ILE A 169 -5.35 -14.55 5.88
C ILE A 169 -6.80 -15.03 6.03
N ILE A 170 -7.50 -15.19 4.90
CA ILE A 170 -8.94 -15.50 4.85
C ILE A 170 -9.25 -16.65 3.88
N GLU A 171 -10.45 -17.23 4.06
CA GLU A 171 -10.99 -18.29 3.18
C GLU A 171 -12.25 -17.81 2.42
N ASN A 172 -12.54 -16.49 2.43
CA ASN A 172 -13.71 -15.89 1.81
C ASN A 172 -13.46 -15.57 0.33
N ASN A 173 -14.52 -15.14 -0.37
CA ASN A 173 -14.37 -14.58 -1.71
C ASN A 173 -13.50 -13.31 -1.67
N ILE A 174 -12.54 -13.24 -2.58
CA ILE A 174 -11.64 -12.11 -2.77
C ILE A 174 -12.04 -11.41 -4.08
N GLU A 175 -12.31 -10.12 -4.00
CA GLU A 175 -12.42 -9.25 -5.16
C GLU A 175 -11.01 -8.83 -5.62
N ILE A 176 -10.78 -8.81 -6.92
CA ILE A 176 -9.51 -8.35 -7.50
C ILE A 176 -9.75 -7.00 -8.16
N SER A 177 -8.94 -6.01 -7.80
CA SER A 177 -8.96 -4.69 -8.43
C SER A 177 -7.59 -4.38 -9.05
N ASP A 178 -7.58 -4.11 -10.35
CA ASP A 178 -6.37 -3.69 -11.08
C ASP A 178 -5.90 -2.29 -10.61
N GLU A 179 -6.82 -1.48 -10.08
CA GLU A 179 -6.51 -0.15 -9.53
C GLU A 179 -5.67 -0.21 -8.25
N LEU A 180 -5.63 -1.36 -7.57
CA LEU A 180 -4.81 -1.59 -6.38
C LEU A 180 -3.36 -2.01 -6.69
N THR A 181 -2.93 -1.97 -7.95
CA THR A 181 -1.55 -2.29 -8.33
C THR A 181 -0.55 -1.29 -7.72
N GLU A 182 0.70 -1.73 -7.56
CA GLU A 182 1.79 -0.83 -7.16
C GLU A 182 2.03 0.22 -8.25
N MET A 183 2.68 1.31 -7.88
CA MET A 183 3.13 2.32 -8.83
C MET A 183 3.97 1.68 -9.94
N ASN A 184 3.69 2.01 -11.19
CA ASN A 184 4.52 1.61 -12.32
C ASN A 184 5.81 2.42 -12.33
N LEU A 185 6.90 1.78 -11.93
CA LEU A 185 8.23 2.39 -11.81
C LEU A 185 9.02 2.34 -13.13
N GLY A 186 8.45 1.75 -14.17
CA GLY A 186 9.04 1.69 -15.51
C GLY A 186 10.45 1.10 -15.51
N GLN A 187 11.43 1.87 -15.99
CA GLN A 187 12.82 1.40 -16.10
C GLN A 187 13.56 1.22 -14.77
N TRP A 188 12.94 1.60 -13.65
CA TRP A 188 13.52 1.36 -12.33
C TRP A 188 13.16 -0.01 -11.76
N GLU A 189 12.19 -0.68 -12.36
CA GLU A 189 11.78 -2.02 -11.96
C GLU A 189 12.91 -3.04 -12.16
N GLY A 190 13.08 -3.89 -11.17
CA GLY A 190 14.15 -4.90 -11.17
C GLY A 190 15.52 -4.38 -10.75
N LEU A 191 15.65 -3.10 -10.40
CA LEU A 191 16.90 -2.50 -9.96
C LEU A 191 16.89 -2.25 -8.45
N THR A 192 18.07 -2.31 -7.84
CA THR A 192 18.30 -1.83 -6.48
C THR A 192 18.38 -0.30 -6.43
N THR A 193 18.21 0.31 -5.26
CA THR A 193 18.40 1.75 -5.06
C THR A 193 19.76 2.24 -5.55
N SER A 194 20.83 1.44 -5.31
CA SER A 194 22.18 1.79 -5.75
C SER A 194 22.32 1.80 -7.28
N GLU A 195 21.71 0.85 -7.96
CA GLU A 195 21.72 0.80 -9.43
C GLU A 195 20.90 1.94 -10.04
N ILE A 196 19.75 2.27 -9.45
CA ILE A 196 18.93 3.41 -9.86
C ILE A 196 19.74 4.72 -9.71
N LEU A 197 20.36 4.93 -8.56
CA LEU A 197 21.22 6.10 -8.31
C LEU A 197 22.36 6.21 -9.32
N ASN A 198 23.04 5.11 -9.61
CA ASN A 198 24.15 5.10 -10.56
C ASN A 198 23.70 5.40 -12.00
N LYS A 199 22.52 4.90 -12.39
CA LYS A 199 22.04 5.01 -13.78
C LYS A 199 21.15 6.23 -14.03
N TYR A 200 20.40 6.69 -13.02
CA TYR A 200 19.36 7.71 -13.14
C TYR A 200 19.50 8.81 -12.07
N GLN A 201 20.70 9.17 -11.67
CA GLN A 201 20.99 10.06 -10.52
C GLN A 201 20.12 11.32 -10.48
N GLU A 202 20.01 12.05 -11.60
CA GLU A 202 19.21 13.29 -11.64
C GLU A 202 17.72 13.03 -11.45
N ASN A 203 17.18 12.02 -12.12
CA ASN A 203 15.77 11.62 -12.01
C ASN A 203 15.45 11.09 -10.59
N PHE A 204 16.38 10.36 -9.95
CA PHE A 204 16.17 9.85 -8.60
C PHE A 204 16.09 10.98 -7.56
N ILE A 205 16.96 11.98 -7.69
CA ILE A 205 16.93 13.17 -6.82
C ILE A 205 15.63 13.96 -7.05
N GLU A 206 15.19 14.10 -8.30
CA GLU A 206 13.94 14.77 -8.64
C GLU A 206 12.72 14.04 -8.06
N ALA A 207 12.70 12.70 -8.14
CA ALA A 207 11.58 11.88 -7.67
C ALA A 207 11.43 11.88 -6.15
N LEU A 208 12.55 11.77 -5.39
CA LEU A 208 12.53 11.52 -3.95
C LEU A 208 12.91 12.73 -3.10
N PHE A 209 13.60 13.71 -3.67
CA PHE A 209 14.02 14.89 -2.92
C PHE A 209 13.42 16.14 -3.55
N ILE A 210 12.59 16.84 -2.80
CA ILE A 210 12.17 18.20 -3.13
C ILE A 210 13.45 19.02 -3.30
N ASN A 211 13.61 19.55 -4.49
CA ASN A 211 14.78 20.36 -4.85
C ASN A 211 14.82 21.59 -3.94
N HIS A 212 15.55 21.54 -2.83
CA HIS A 212 15.91 22.70 -2.03
C HIS A 212 16.93 23.58 -2.81
N LYS A 213 16.54 24.01 -4.00
CA LYS A 213 17.17 25.20 -4.57
C LYS A 213 16.59 26.41 -3.84
N THR A 214 17.14 26.67 -2.67
CA THR A 214 17.11 28.01 -2.09
C THR A 214 17.69 28.98 -3.10
N LYS A 215 16.88 29.90 -3.57
CA LYS A 215 17.37 31.16 -4.11
C LYS A 215 17.78 32.05 -2.96
#